data_9a61369882eda9db6c3620c7ea05926c
#
_entry.id   9a61369882eda9db6c3620c7ea05926c
#
_cell.length_a   1.000
_cell.length_b   1.000
_cell.length_c   1.000
_cell.angle_alpha   90.00
_cell.angle_beta   90.00
_cell.angle_gamma   90.00
#
_symmetry.space_group_name_H-M   'P 1'
#
loop_
_entity.id
_entity.type
_entity.pdbx_description
1 polymer ?
#
loop_
_entity_poly.entity_id
_entity_poly.type
_entity_poly.pdbx_seq_one_letter_code
_entity_poly.pdbx_strand_id
1 'polypeptide(L)'
;MIKFEKPDVWGWEHAIRGMRNPLNSWERSDSYPAVDCGKCGIIDREGICHPKEHDCTPYECYAIGDNDKDLMTRLIRGGAPHRKFLRQIFVSVDITAPLYWWKEFDTYKVGTTANSCSTMHKIQAK
;
A
#
# COMPACT_ATOMS: atom_id res chain seq x y z
N MET A 1 -16.14 11.29 -14.37
CA MET A 1 -15.92 10.85 -12.96
C MET A 1 -14.64 10.02 -12.92
N ILE A 2 -13.79 10.22 -11.94
CA ILE A 2 -12.57 9.40 -11.71
C ILE A 2 -12.90 8.41 -10.61
N LYS A 3 -12.56 7.12 -10.80
CA LYS A 3 -12.76 6.07 -9.79
C LYS A 3 -11.45 5.37 -9.53
N PHE A 4 -11.20 5.03 -8.26
CA PHE A 4 -10.12 4.18 -7.80
C PHE A 4 -10.76 2.98 -7.13
N GLU A 5 -10.43 1.77 -7.61
CA GLU A 5 -11.05 0.53 -7.17
C GLU A 5 -9.97 -0.52 -6.90
N LYS A 6 -10.25 -1.44 -6.00
CA LYS A 6 -9.37 -2.55 -5.61
C LYS A 6 -7.93 -2.12 -5.27
N PRO A 7 -7.74 -1.14 -4.37
CA PRO A 7 -6.41 -0.79 -3.94
C PRO A 7 -5.80 -1.96 -3.16
N ASP A 8 -4.53 -2.27 -3.47
CA ASP A 8 -3.72 -3.22 -2.73
C ASP A 8 -2.33 -2.63 -2.50
N VAL A 9 -1.78 -2.81 -1.31
CA VAL A 9 -0.51 -2.22 -0.90
C VAL A 9 0.34 -3.26 -0.19
N TRP A 10 1.55 -3.49 -0.69
CA TRP A 10 2.47 -4.47 -0.11
C TRP A 10 3.91 -3.96 -0.06
N GLY A 11 4.79 -4.73 0.59
CA GLY A 11 6.20 -4.37 0.75
C GLY A 11 6.53 -3.64 2.04
N TRP A 12 5.57 -3.48 2.95
CA TRP A 12 5.76 -2.79 4.22
C TRP A 12 6.87 -3.38 5.07
N GLU A 13 6.91 -4.71 5.23
CA GLU A 13 7.94 -5.40 6.01
C GLU A 13 9.35 -5.09 5.49
N HIS A 14 9.54 -5.18 4.18
CA HIS A 14 10.82 -4.89 3.54
C HIS A 14 11.21 -3.41 3.65
N ALA A 15 10.24 -2.51 3.49
CA ALA A 15 10.47 -1.07 3.63
C ALA A 15 10.89 -0.69 5.06
N ILE A 16 10.21 -1.23 6.07
CA ILE A 16 10.52 -1.00 7.48
C ILE A 16 11.89 -1.56 7.83
N ARG A 17 12.19 -2.79 7.43
CA ARG A 17 13.51 -3.37 7.62
C ARG A 17 14.59 -2.53 6.93
N GLY A 18 14.33 -2.10 5.70
CA GLY A 18 15.25 -1.27 4.93
C GLY A 18 15.55 0.09 5.56
N MET A 19 14.56 0.76 6.15
CA MET A 19 14.76 2.05 6.81
C MET A 19 15.53 1.92 8.14
N ARG A 20 15.49 0.75 8.78
CA ARG A 20 16.19 0.48 10.05
C ARG A 20 17.62 -0.02 9.85
N ASN A 21 17.97 -0.52 8.67
CA ASN A 21 19.30 -1.01 8.35
C ASN A 21 20.43 -0.01 8.67
N PRO A 22 20.36 1.27 8.25
CA PRO A 22 21.44 2.23 8.51
C PRO A 22 21.66 2.52 9.99
N LEU A 23 20.67 2.25 10.83
CA LEU A 23 20.69 2.54 12.26
C LEU A 23 20.90 1.29 13.11
N ASN A 24 21.02 0.12 12.52
CA ASN A 24 21.08 -1.17 13.24
C ASN A 24 19.97 -1.29 14.31
N SER A 25 18.75 -0.84 14.01
CA SER A 25 17.69 -0.68 15.00
C SER A 25 16.48 -1.59 14.77
N TRP A 26 16.70 -2.79 14.22
CA TRP A 26 15.61 -3.74 13.92
C TRP A 26 14.82 -4.17 15.16
N GLU A 27 15.47 -4.30 16.30
CA GLU A 27 14.86 -4.67 17.58
C GLU A 27 13.84 -3.65 18.08
N ARG A 28 13.89 -2.42 17.55
CA ARG A 28 12.95 -1.34 17.88
C ARG A 28 11.71 -1.32 16.99
N SER A 29 11.62 -2.23 16.02
CA SER A 29 10.46 -2.34 15.15
C SER A 29 9.28 -2.88 15.95
N ASP A 30 8.16 -2.18 15.87
CA ASP A 30 6.91 -2.53 16.52
C ASP A 30 5.76 -2.76 15.52
N SER A 31 6.09 -2.82 14.23
CA SER A 31 5.13 -3.14 13.17
C SER A 31 5.04 -4.65 12.94
N TYR A 32 3.89 -5.14 12.54
CA TYR A 32 3.64 -6.58 12.37
C TYR A 32 2.56 -6.85 11.32
N PRO A 33 2.55 -8.07 10.72
CA PRO A 33 1.43 -8.55 9.93
C PRO A 33 0.17 -8.64 10.79
N ALA A 34 -0.93 -8.12 10.30
CA ALA A 34 -2.21 -8.08 10.99
C ALA A 34 -3.35 -8.47 10.06
N VAL A 35 -4.53 -8.60 10.61
CA VAL A 35 -5.76 -8.82 9.86
C VAL A 35 -6.74 -7.70 10.18
N ASP A 36 -7.25 -7.05 9.15
CA ASP A 36 -8.31 -6.07 9.27
C ASP A 36 -9.63 -6.71 8.81
N CYS A 37 -10.64 -6.73 9.65
CA CYS A 37 -11.94 -7.27 9.29
C CYS A 37 -12.93 -6.21 8.81
N GLY A 38 -12.50 -4.98 8.65
CA GLY A 38 -13.32 -3.87 8.14
C GLY A 38 -14.45 -3.40 9.06
N LYS A 39 -14.95 -4.27 9.96
CA LYS A 39 -15.99 -3.93 10.94
C LYS A 39 -15.43 -3.79 12.36
N CYS A 40 -14.48 -4.64 12.71
CA CYS A 40 -13.89 -4.68 14.05
C CYS A 40 -12.56 -3.94 14.14
N GLY A 41 -12.02 -3.48 13.00
CA GLY A 41 -10.71 -2.86 12.93
C GLY A 41 -9.55 -3.88 12.90
N ILE A 42 -8.35 -3.38 13.12
CA ILE A 42 -7.13 -4.20 13.13
C ILE A 42 -7.14 -5.11 14.34
N ILE A 43 -7.00 -6.40 14.09
CA ILE A 43 -6.90 -7.42 15.12
C ILE A 43 -5.42 -7.65 15.40
N ASP A 44 -5.01 -7.46 16.64
CA ASP A 44 -3.65 -7.71 17.08
C ASP A 44 -3.29 -9.20 17.09
N ARG A 45 -2.03 -9.52 17.43
CA ARG A 45 -1.54 -10.91 17.43
C ARG A 45 -2.28 -11.83 18.40
N GLU A 46 -3.00 -11.29 19.36
CA GLU A 46 -3.73 -12.00 20.41
C GLU A 46 -5.24 -11.87 20.24
N GLY A 47 -5.68 -11.05 19.28
CA GLY A 47 -7.09 -10.76 19.03
C GLY A 47 -7.85 -11.97 18.48
N ILE A 48 -8.82 -12.44 19.23
CA ILE A 48 -9.73 -13.50 18.80
C ILE A 48 -10.86 -12.85 18.00
N CYS A 49 -10.79 -12.99 16.67
CA CYS A 49 -11.95 -12.70 15.84
C CYS A 49 -12.97 -13.84 15.98
N HIS A 50 -14.20 -13.51 16.34
CA HIS A 50 -15.31 -14.45 16.35
C HIS A 50 -16.10 -14.34 15.03
N PRO A 51 -15.69 -15.05 13.96
CA PRO A 51 -16.29 -14.93 12.62
C PRO A 51 -17.77 -15.34 12.58
N LYS A 52 -18.29 -15.95 13.63
CA LYS A 52 -19.69 -16.40 13.71
C LYS A 52 -20.69 -15.28 14.01
N GLU A 53 -20.22 -14.12 14.48
CA GLU A 53 -21.11 -13.01 14.85
C GLU A 53 -21.26 -11.95 13.74
N HIS A 54 -20.38 -11.98 12.75
CA HIS A 54 -20.36 -11.00 11.67
C HIS A 54 -20.05 -11.66 10.33
N ASP A 55 -20.77 -11.24 9.32
CA ASP A 55 -20.44 -11.50 7.92
C ASP A 55 -19.25 -10.59 7.53
N CYS A 56 -18.06 -10.97 7.95
CA CYS A 56 -16.86 -10.21 7.67
C CYS A 56 -15.95 -10.95 6.68
N THR A 57 -15.37 -10.19 5.76
CA THR A 57 -14.29 -10.65 4.87
C THR A 57 -12.98 -10.09 5.39
N PRO A 58 -12.28 -10.83 6.26
CA PRO A 58 -10.99 -10.35 6.76
C PRO A 58 -9.97 -10.30 5.62
N TYR A 59 -9.15 -9.26 5.59
CA TYR A 59 -8.03 -9.15 4.67
C TYR A 59 -6.72 -8.96 5.42
N GLU A 60 -5.66 -9.55 4.87
CA GLU A 60 -4.32 -9.38 5.42
C GLU A 60 -3.85 -7.94 5.23
N CYS A 61 -3.35 -7.34 6.28
CA CYS A 61 -2.79 -6.00 6.27
C CYS A 61 -1.48 -5.95 7.08
N TYR A 62 -0.87 -4.79 7.16
CA TYR A 62 0.33 -4.59 7.95
C TYR A 62 0.11 -3.43 8.93
N ALA A 63 0.10 -3.74 10.21
CA ALA A 63 -0.04 -2.74 11.27
C ALA A 63 1.29 -2.01 11.47
N ILE A 64 1.28 -0.70 11.32
CA ILE A 64 2.46 0.14 11.52
C ILE A 64 2.48 0.63 12.96
N GLY A 65 3.50 0.22 13.71
CA GLY A 65 3.71 0.65 15.09
C GLY A 65 4.22 2.09 15.20
N ASP A 66 4.08 2.68 16.38
CA ASP A 66 4.40 4.10 16.61
C ASP A 66 5.91 4.38 16.46
N ASN A 67 6.78 3.46 16.90
CA ASN A 67 8.23 3.60 16.73
C ASN A 67 8.64 3.63 15.24
N ASP A 68 8.03 2.77 14.43
CA ASP A 68 8.29 2.73 12.99
C ASP A 68 7.71 3.96 12.30
N LYS A 69 6.52 4.38 12.67
CA LYS A 69 5.86 5.58 12.16
C LYS A 69 6.66 6.86 12.44
N ASP A 70 7.21 6.98 13.65
CA ASP A 70 8.07 8.10 14.01
C ASP A 70 9.36 8.13 13.19
N LEU A 71 9.99 6.96 13.01
CA LEU A 71 11.18 6.86 12.17
C LEU A 71 10.87 7.21 10.71
N MET A 72 9.78 6.67 10.15
CA MET A 72 9.31 7.01 8.80
C MET A 72 9.13 8.51 8.63
N THR A 73 8.45 9.14 9.57
CA THR A 73 8.17 10.58 9.54
C THR A 73 9.45 11.40 9.53
N ARG A 74 10.43 11.05 10.37
CA ARG A 74 11.75 11.70 10.39
C ARG A 74 12.50 11.53 9.08
N LEU A 75 12.50 10.32 8.51
CA LEU A 75 13.18 10.03 7.24
C LEU A 75 12.52 10.76 6.06
N ILE A 76 11.18 10.85 6.04
CA ILE A 76 10.44 11.58 5.02
C ILE A 76 10.80 13.07 5.05
N ARG A 77 10.86 13.67 6.25
CA ARG A 77 11.24 15.06 6.45
C ARG A 77 12.70 15.34 6.12
N GLY A 78 13.57 14.34 6.23
CA GLY A 78 15.00 14.42 5.89
C GLY A 78 15.30 14.54 4.39
N GLY A 79 14.30 14.44 3.53
CA GLY A 79 14.42 14.63 2.08
C GLY A 79 14.65 13.34 1.28
N ALA A 80 14.87 13.51 -0.02
CA ALA A 80 14.87 12.41 -0.99
C ALA A 80 15.87 11.26 -0.69
N PRO A 81 17.11 11.49 -0.23
CA PRO A 81 18.04 10.42 0.10
C PRO A 81 17.57 9.54 1.27
N HIS A 82 16.86 10.13 2.23
CA HIS A 82 16.43 9.45 3.45
C HIS A 82 15.12 8.68 3.28
N ARG A 83 14.22 9.14 2.42
CA ARG A 83 12.93 8.51 2.16
C ARG A 83 12.94 7.39 1.12
N LYS A 84 14.12 6.87 0.75
CA LYS A 84 14.27 5.81 -0.25
C LYS A 84 13.54 4.50 0.10
N PHE A 85 13.27 4.23 1.37
CA PHE A 85 12.51 3.06 1.81
C PHE A 85 11.10 3.02 1.21
N LEU A 86 10.49 4.18 0.90
CA LEU A 86 9.19 4.26 0.23
C LEU A 86 9.17 3.57 -1.15
N ARG A 87 10.33 3.42 -1.80
CA ARG A 87 10.43 2.73 -3.09
C ARG A 87 10.25 1.22 -2.99
N GLN A 88 10.21 0.67 -1.79
CA GLN A 88 9.95 -0.75 -1.53
C GLN A 88 8.47 -1.03 -1.23
N ILE A 89 7.65 0.02 -1.16
CA ILE A 89 6.21 -0.10 -1.00
C ILE A 89 5.57 0.00 -2.37
N PHE A 90 4.78 -1.00 -2.72
CA PHE A 90 4.09 -1.12 -4.01
C PHE A 90 2.60 -0.94 -3.81
N VAL A 91 1.97 -0.28 -4.77
CA VAL A 91 0.53 -0.06 -4.79
C VAL A 91 -0.02 -0.56 -6.12
N SER A 92 -1.03 -1.42 -6.06
CA SER A 92 -1.86 -1.79 -7.20
C SER A 92 -3.23 -1.18 -7.04
N VAL A 93 -3.78 -0.64 -8.11
CA VAL A 93 -5.10 -0.01 -8.10
C VAL A 93 -5.71 -0.01 -9.49
N ASP A 94 -7.00 -0.31 -9.58
CA ASP A 94 -7.77 -0.16 -10.81
C ASP A 94 -8.24 1.30 -10.91
N ILE A 95 -7.94 1.97 -12.02
CA ILE A 95 -8.32 3.38 -12.23
C ILE A 95 -9.20 3.49 -13.46
N THR A 96 -10.40 4.04 -13.26
CA THR A 96 -11.29 4.47 -14.36
C THR A 96 -11.27 5.99 -14.42
N ALA A 97 -10.82 6.55 -15.53
CA ALA A 97 -10.70 7.99 -15.69
C ALA A 97 -10.92 8.41 -17.15
N PRO A 98 -11.31 9.69 -17.40
CA PRO A 98 -11.39 10.26 -18.74
C PRO A 98 -10.02 10.30 -19.43
N LEU A 99 -10.01 10.29 -20.76
CA LEU A 99 -8.78 10.26 -21.55
C LEU A 99 -7.84 11.45 -21.25
N TYR A 100 -8.37 12.62 -21.01
CA TYR A 100 -7.56 13.80 -20.67
C TYR A 100 -6.79 13.63 -19.37
N TRP A 101 -7.37 12.92 -18.38
CA TRP A 101 -6.72 12.60 -17.11
C TRP A 101 -5.51 11.67 -17.33
N TRP A 102 -5.68 10.65 -18.16
CA TRP A 102 -4.61 9.72 -18.50
C TRP A 102 -3.44 10.39 -19.21
N LYS A 103 -3.73 11.33 -20.11
CA LYS A 103 -2.69 12.11 -20.79
C LYS A 103 -1.84 12.93 -19.81
N GLU A 104 -2.47 13.50 -18.79
CA GLU A 104 -1.77 14.24 -17.74
C GLU A 104 -1.01 13.30 -16.83
N PHE A 105 -1.63 12.22 -16.37
CA PHE A 105 -1.02 11.21 -15.50
C PHE A 105 0.23 10.59 -16.14
N ASP A 106 0.22 10.31 -17.43
CA ASP A 106 1.36 9.77 -18.18
C ASP A 106 2.60 10.68 -18.11
N THR A 107 2.43 11.95 -17.82
CA THR A 107 3.54 12.90 -17.65
C THR A 107 4.27 12.71 -16.32
N TYR A 108 3.57 12.21 -15.28
CA TYR A 108 4.07 12.09 -13.90
C TYR A 108 4.37 10.66 -13.45
N LYS A 109 4.13 9.67 -14.26
CA LYS A 109 4.18 8.25 -13.89
C LYS A 109 5.58 7.65 -13.67
N VAL A 110 6.46 8.34 -12.99
CA VAL A 110 7.77 7.79 -12.65
C VAL A 110 7.60 6.58 -11.71
N GLY A 111 8.14 5.42 -12.11
CA GLY A 111 8.03 4.19 -11.34
C GLY A 111 6.66 3.52 -11.38
N THR A 112 5.81 3.90 -12.34
CA THR A 112 4.47 3.32 -12.51
C THR A 112 4.43 2.44 -13.76
N THR A 113 3.83 1.26 -13.66
CA THR A 113 3.52 0.40 -14.80
C THR A 113 2.02 0.37 -15.02
N ALA A 114 1.56 0.78 -16.19
CA ALA A 114 0.14 0.76 -16.55
C ALA A 114 -0.19 -0.42 -17.46
N ASN A 115 -1.20 -1.20 -17.07
CA ASN A 115 -1.84 -2.20 -17.91
C ASN A 115 -3.22 -1.68 -18.30
N SER A 116 -3.36 -1.18 -19.52
CA SER A 116 -4.63 -0.60 -19.97
C SER A 116 -5.52 -1.62 -20.69
N CYS A 117 -6.83 -1.43 -20.60
CA CYS A 117 -7.77 -2.10 -21.49
C CYS A 117 -7.57 -1.55 -22.91
N SER A 118 -6.99 -2.38 -23.80
CA SER A 118 -6.81 -1.99 -25.19
C SER A 118 -8.15 -1.95 -25.93
N THR A 119 -8.52 -0.78 -26.45
CA THR A 119 -9.68 -0.63 -27.33
C THR A 119 -9.49 -1.35 -28.67
N MET A 120 -8.24 -1.57 -29.11
CA MET A 120 -7.95 -2.24 -30.38
C MET A 120 -8.46 -3.69 -30.40
N HIS A 121 -8.38 -4.41 -29.28
CA HIS A 121 -8.87 -5.78 -29.19
C HIS A 121 -10.39 -5.89 -29.04
N LYS A 122 -11.08 -4.80 -28.67
CA LYS A 122 -12.54 -4.78 -28.50
C LYS A 122 -13.31 -4.31 -29.75
N ILE A 123 -12.66 -3.63 -30.67
CA ILE A 123 -13.29 -3.12 -31.89
C ILE A 123 -13.71 -4.27 -32.83
N GLN A 124 -13.02 -5.41 -32.79
CA GLN A 124 -13.32 -6.58 -33.62
C GLN A 124 -14.32 -7.56 -32.97
N ALA A 125 -14.75 -7.32 -31.74
CA ALA A 125 -15.64 -8.22 -31.00
C ALA A 125 -17.12 -7.78 -31.00
N LYS A 126 -17.54 -7.01 -32.04
CA LYS A 126 -18.95 -6.68 -32.31
C LYS A 126 -19.45 -7.40 -33.53
#